data_6da2380f8b8340b86319b8876e9abc30
#
_entry.id   6da2380f8b8340b86319b8876e9abc30
#
_cell.length_a   1.000
_cell.length_b   1.000
_cell.length_c   1.000
_cell.angle_alpha   90.00
_cell.angle_beta   90.00
_cell.angle_gamma   90.00
#
_symmetry.space_group_name_H-M   'P 1'
#
loop_
_entity.id
_entity.type
_entity.pdbx_description
1 polymer ?
#
loop_
_entity_poly.entity_id
_entity_poly.type
_entity_poly.pdbx_seq_one_letter_code
_entity_poly.pdbx_strand_id
1 'polypeptide(L)'
;MFKDIIYTNTEAFKRLGTTIKENFLVLIVMMLGLFAFDYVTNLIAGALVITLGGGFTTMLISLFMYILMLLKFSLVASLLSRAVEGEKISLNSIFMGYKYYLTKLVNYVFITYLFGLVLDIVFRSGSFTDPYQVDHSLLYAKMLVNFIVVFIFNASFETLYQTANNSVAIFTYGAKFFFNNFLQWLLAAILLVLALNSDIFAGGIILKALVSYVLMPIIFVYRGHLFKILDNSSMRMRAFRRRMD
;
A
#
# COMPACT_ATOMS: atom_id res chain seq x y z
N MET A 1 -2.59 6.54 -27.54
CA MET A 1 -3.01 6.18 -26.19
C MET A 1 -2.76 4.71 -25.85
N PHE A 2 -3.36 3.73 -26.56
CA PHE A 2 -3.16 2.30 -26.27
C PHE A 2 -1.69 1.85 -26.33
N LYS A 3 -0.95 2.26 -27.34
CA LYS A 3 0.51 2.01 -27.45
C LYS A 3 1.31 2.61 -26.27
N ASP A 4 0.86 3.70 -25.66
CA ASP A 4 1.53 4.29 -24.49
C ASP A 4 1.28 3.46 -23.22
N ILE A 5 0.08 2.88 -23.07
CA ILE A 5 -0.25 1.96 -21.97
C ILE A 5 0.64 0.72 -22.04
N ILE A 6 0.75 0.09 -23.21
CA ILE A 6 1.61 -1.08 -23.39
C ILE A 6 3.07 -0.73 -23.10
N TYR A 7 3.57 0.33 -23.70
CA TYR A 7 4.97 0.76 -23.53
C TYR A 7 5.33 1.01 -22.05
N THR A 8 4.53 1.82 -21.34
CA THR A 8 4.81 2.16 -19.94
C THR A 8 4.77 0.96 -19.01
N ASN A 9 3.79 0.07 -19.21
CA ASN A 9 3.68 -1.13 -18.40
C ASN A 9 4.79 -2.14 -18.72
N THR A 10 5.15 -2.33 -20.00
CA THR A 10 6.26 -3.20 -20.40
C THR A 10 7.59 -2.69 -19.83
N GLU A 11 7.85 -1.38 -19.92
CA GLU A 11 9.05 -0.79 -19.36
C GLU A 11 9.10 -0.92 -17.82
N ALA A 12 7.96 -0.76 -17.13
CA ALA A 12 7.87 -0.98 -15.69
C ALA A 12 8.15 -2.45 -15.32
N PHE A 13 7.63 -3.41 -16.07
CA PHE A 13 7.92 -4.85 -15.86
C PHE A 13 9.38 -5.19 -16.14
N LYS A 14 9.99 -4.59 -17.16
CA LYS A 14 11.42 -4.77 -17.45
C LYS A 14 12.29 -4.28 -16.29
N ARG A 15 12.00 -3.08 -15.75
CA ARG A 15 12.69 -2.55 -14.58
C ARG A 15 12.46 -3.37 -13.32
N LEU A 16 11.24 -3.87 -13.10
CA LEU A 16 10.96 -4.83 -12.04
C LEU A 16 11.88 -6.05 -12.14
N GLY A 17 11.99 -6.65 -13.34
CA GLY A 17 12.87 -7.80 -13.57
C GLY A 17 14.34 -7.50 -13.25
N THR A 18 14.83 -6.33 -13.63
CA THR A 18 16.19 -5.88 -13.28
C THR A 18 16.36 -5.73 -11.77
N THR A 19 15.42 -5.03 -11.10
CA THR A 19 15.45 -4.84 -9.64
C THR A 19 15.45 -6.16 -8.89
N ILE A 20 14.59 -7.11 -9.30
CA ILE A 20 14.55 -8.44 -8.68
C ILE A 20 15.88 -9.17 -8.89
N LYS A 21 16.42 -9.15 -10.10
CA LYS A 21 17.69 -9.82 -10.42
C LYS A 21 18.86 -9.28 -9.60
N GLU A 22 18.97 -7.96 -9.48
CA GLU A 22 20.07 -7.31 -8.78
C GLU A 22 19.97 -7.37 -7.26
N ASN A 23 18.75 -7.43 -6.71
CA ASN A 23 18.49 -7.36 -5.28
C ASN A 23 17.79 -8.63 -4.74
N PHE A 24 17.84 -9.75 -5.48
CA PHE A 24 17.07 -10.96 -5.19
C PHE A 24 17.23 -11.44 -3.74
N LEU A 25 18.46 -11.55 -3.26
CA LEU A 25 18.74 -12.04 -1.91
C LEU A 25 18.18 -11.13 -0.82
N VAL A 26 18.31 -9.82 -0.99
CA VAL A 26 17.79 -8.83 -0.02
C VAL A 26 16.27 -8.83 -0.02
N LEU A 27 15.63 -8.97 -1.19
CA LEU A 27 14.18 -9.08 -1.28
C LEU A 27 13.66 -10.32 -0.56
N ILE A 28 14.30 -11.48 -0.73
CA ILE A 28 13.94 -12.71 0.00
C ILE A 28 14.09 -12.51 1.51
N VAL A 29 15.21 -11.97 1.97
CA VAL A 29 15.43 -11.72 3.41
C VAL A 29 14.36 -10.78 3.96
N MET A 30 13.98 -9.75 3.22
CA MET A 30 12.89 -8.85 3.62
C MET A 30 11.53 -9.53 3.63
N MET A 31 11.21 -10.37 2.65
CA MET A 31 9.96 -11.12 2.61
C MET A 31 9.84 -12.07 3.81
N LEU A 32 10.92 -12.82 4.11
CA LEU A 32 10.98 -13.70 5.28
C LEU A 32 10.93 -12.89 6.59
N GLY A 33 11.61 -11.75 6.65
CA GLY A 33 11.58 -10.86 7.80
C GLY A 33 10.19 -10.30 8.08
N LEU A 34 9.46 -9.87 7.04
CA LEU A 34 8.08 -9.40 7.17
C LEU A 34 7.13 -10.51 7.62
N PHE A 35 7.29 -11.73 7.07
CA PHE A 35 6.53 -12.89 7.51
C PHE A 35 6.80 -13.22 8.99
N ALA A 36 8.08 -13.30 9.39
CA ALA A 36 8.46 -13.56 10.76
C ALA A 36 7.97 -12.47 11.72
N PHE A 37 8.04 -11.21 11.30
CA PHE A 37 7.53 -10.07 12.06
C PHE A 37 6.02 -10.21 12.32
N ASP A 38 5.23 -10.46 11.28
CA ASP A 38 3.77 -10.63 11.42
C ASP A 38 3.42 -11.86 12.27
N TYR A 39 4.14 -12.95 12.10
CA TYR A 39 3.93 -14.16 12.90
C TYR A 39 4.18 -13.91 14.38
N VAL A 40 5.32 -13.31 14.72
CA VAL A 40 5.68 -13.00 16.12
C VAL A 40 4.74 -11.98 16.74
N THR A 41 4.38 -10.91 16.01
CA THR A 41 3.47 -9.88 16.51
C THR A 41 2.06 -10.44 16.77
N ASN A 42 1.56 -11.32 15.89
CA ASN A 42 0.27 -11.98 16.09
C ASN A 42 0.28 -12.97 17.27
N LEU A 43 1.38 -13.70 17.47
CA LEU A 43 1.54 -14.58 18.65
C LEU A 43 1.52 -13.75 19.94
N ILE A 44 2.27 -12.65 20.00
CA ILE A 44 2.32 -11.76 21.17
C ILE A 44 0.92 -11.15 21.43
N ALA A 45 0.25 -10.64 20.40
CA ALA A 45 -1.09 -10.07 20.53
C ALA A 45 -2.09 -11.12 21.04
N GLY A 46 -2.07 -12.32 20.47
CA GLY A 46 -2.93 -13.43 20.92
C GLY A 46 -2.69 -13.83 22.37
N ALA A 47 -1.42 -13.97 22.77
CA ALA A 47 -1.05 -14.26 24.16
C ALA A 47 -1.53 -13.16 25.13
N LEU A 48 -1.34 -11.88 24.77
CA LEU A 48 -1.78 -10.76 25.59
C LEU A 48 -3.32 -10.70 25.75
N VAL A 49 -4.06 -10.97 24.68
CA VAL A 49 -5.54 -11.04 24.74
C VAL A 49 -6.01 -12.13 25.69
N ILE A 50 -5.39 -13.31 25.62
CA ILE A 50 -5.77 -14.47 26.47
C ILE A 50 -5.41 -14.21 27.94
N THR A 51 -4.23 -13.61 28.22
CA THR A 51 -3.72 -13.49 29.59
C THR A 51 -4.29 -12.30 30.35
N LEU A 52 -4.54 -11.19 29.69
CA LEU A 52 -4.88 -9.94 30.37
C LEU A 52 -6.39 -9.64 30.37
N GLY A 53 -7.15 -10.10 29.42
CA GLY A 53 -8.62 -9.93 29.30
C GLY A 53 -9.13 -8.49 29.56
N GLY A 54 -10.33 -8.17 29.08
CA GLY A 54 -10.98 -6.88 29.37
C GLY A 54 -10.78 -5.78 28.29
N GLY A 55 -11.74 -4.86 28.22
CA GLY A 55 -11.84 -3.87 27.14
C GLY A 55 -10.67 -2.88 27.06
N PHE A 56 -10.12 -2.45 28.22
CA PHE A 56 -8.98 -1.54 28.26
C PHE A 56 -7.70 -2.18 27.69
N THR A 57 -7.47 -3.45 28.04
CA THR A 57 -6.34 -4.22 27.54
C THR A 57 -6.40 -4.41 26.02
N THR A 58 -7.59 -4.68 25.49
CA THR A 58 -7.80 -4.81 24.04
C THR A 58 -7.44 -3.49 23.32
N MET A 59 -7.79 -2.34 23.91
CA MET A 59 -7.42 -1.03 23.36
C MET A 59 -5.89 -0.83 23.34
N LEU A 60 -5.19 -1.18 24.42
CA LEU A 60 -3.73 -1.08 24.50
C LEU A 60 -3.04 -2.00 23.47
N ILE A 61 -3.53 -3.23 23.32
CA ILE A 61 -3.01 -4.18 22.34
C ILE A 61 -3.22 -3.64 20.91
N SER A 62 -4.40 -3.08 20.63
CA SER A 62 -4.69 -2.48 19.32
C SER A 62 -3.75 -1.31 19.01
N LEU A 63 -3.48 -0.45 19.99
CA LEU A 63 -2.52 0.64 19.85
C LEU A 63 -1.08 0.12 19.59
N PHE A 64 -0.67 -0.89 20.34
CA PHE A 64 0.64 -1.52 20.15
C PHE A 64 0.77 -2.14 18.75
N MET A 65 -0.22 -2.90 18.30
CA MET A 65 -0.25 -3.48 16.96
C MET A 65 -0.23 -2.40 15.87
N TYR A 66 -0.90 -1.28 16.10
CA TYR A 66 -0.87 -0.14 15.21
C TYR A 66 0.54 0.46 15.07
N ILE A 67 1.25 0.64 16.18
CA ILE A 67 2.64 1.13 16.17
C ILE A 67 3.55 0.17 15.40
N LEU A 68 3.41 -1.13 15.64
CA LEU A 68 4.18 -2.15 14.91
C LEU A 68 3.89 -2.13 13.42
N MET A 69 2.63 -1.96 13.02
CA MET A 69 2.23 -1.81 11.62
C MET A 69 2.89 -0.58 10.96
N LEU A 70 2.93 0.56 11.65
CA LEU A 70 3.62 1.76 11.16
C LEU A 70 5.12 1.52 10.96
N LEU A 71 5.78 0.83 11.90
CA LEU A 71 7.20 0.46 11.78
C LEU A 71 7.43 -0.45 10.57
N LYS A 72 6.61 -1.47 10.40
CA LYS A 72 6.65 -2.38 9.26
C LYS A 72 6.54 -1.63 7.93
N PHE A 73 5.51 -0.80 7.78
CA PHE A 73 5.30 -0.04 6.54
C PHE A 73 6.38 1.00 6.28
N SER A 74 7.02 1.57 7.32
CA SER A 74 8.14 2.49 7.13
C SER A 74 9.39 1.80 6.60
N LEU A 75 9.66 0.57 7.05
CA LEU A 75 10.73 -0.27 6.49
C LEU A 75 10.45 -0.65 5.03
N VAL A 76 9.21 -1.03 4.72
CA VAL A 76 8.79 -1.33 3.35
C VAL A 76 8.92 -0.10 2.44
N ALA A 77 8.50 1.09 2.88
CA ALA A 77 8.64 2.33 2.12
C ALA A 77 10.12 2.68 1.86
N SER A 78 10.99 2.49 2.87
CA SER A 78 12.43 2.69 2.73
C SER A 78 13.06 1.73 1.71
N LEU A 79 12.65 0.46 1.73
CA LEU A 79 13.09 -0.55 0.74
C LEU A 79 12.60 -0.18 -0.67
N LEU A 80 11.32 0.14 -0.81
CA LEU A 80 10.70 0.45 -2.10
C LEU A 80 11.32 1.69 -2.76
N SER A 81 11.60 2.74 -1.97
CA SER A 81 12.27 3.94 -2.49
C SER A 81 13.60 3.57 -3.16
N ARG A 82 14.46 2.81 -2.48
CA ARG A 82 15.76 2.40 -3.02
C ARG A 82 15.65 1.43 -4.18
N ALA A 83 14.71 0.48 -4.10
CA ALA A 83 14.45 -0.46 -5.19
C ALA A 83 14.07 0.25 -6.49
N VAL A 84 13.22 1.28 -6.39
CA VAL A 84 12.78 2.08 -7.55
C VAL A 84 13.85 3.06 -8.03
N GLU A 85 14.74 3.52 -7.15
CA GLU A 85 15.88 4.36 -7.53
C GLU A 85 16.95 3.58 -8.32
N GLY A 86 16.93 2.25 -8.25
CA GLY A 86 17.91 1.39 -8.90
C GLY A 86 19.21 1.27 -8.09
N GLU A 87 19.15 1.57 -6.79
CA GLU A 87 20.28 1.43 -5.90
C GLU A 87 20.46 -0.04 -5.47
N LYS A 88 21.71 -0.42 -5.18
CA LYS A 88 21.97 -1.68 -4.47
C LYS A 88 21.42 -1.57 -3.06
N ILE A 89 20.45 -2.40 -2.76
CA ILE A 89 19.78 -2.41 -1.46
C ILE A 89 20.67 -3.12 -0.44
N SER A 90 20.92 -2.46 0.70
CA SER A 90 21.55 -3.08 1.87
C SER A 90 20.60 -2.98 3.06
N LEU A 91 20.64 -3.97 3.97
CA LEU A 91 19.80 -3.95 5.18
C LEU A 91 20.05 -2.68 5.99
N ASN A 92 21.32 -2.28 6.15
CA ASN A 92 21.67 -1.07 6.88
C ASN A 92 21.05 0.20 6.27
N SER A 93 21.03 0.29 4.94
CA SER A 93 20.42 1.44 4.24
C SER A 93 18.91 1.51 4.44
N ILE A 94 18.22 0.37 4.53
CA ILE A 94 16.79 0.31 4.84
C ILE A 94 16.53 0.82 6.26
N PHE A 95 17.29 0.34 7.24
CA PHE A 95 17.16 0.78 8.62
C PHE A 95 17.53 2.26 8.84
N MET A 96 18.42 2.84 8.05
CA MET A 96 18.69 4.27 8.10
C MET A 96 17.52 5.11 7.53
N GLY A 97 16.84 4.63 6.51
CA GLY A 97 15.73 5.35 5.87
C GLY A 97 14.41 5.31 6.63
N TYR A 98 14.19 4.32 7.52
CA TYR A 98 12.88 4.10 8.13
C TYR A 98 12.35 5.29 8.93
N LYS A 99 13.20 6.03 9.65
CA LYS A 99 12.79 7.18 10.47
C LYS A 99 12.12 8.28 9.65
N TYR A 100 12.65 8.54 8.45
CA TYR A 100 12.07 9.53 7.55
C TYR A 100 10.66 9.12 7.10
N TYR A 101 10.49 7.86 6.71
CA TYR A 101 9.19 7.36 6.27
C TYR A 101 8.22 7.15 7.42
N LEU A 102 8.69 6.82 8.63
CA LEU A 102 7.85 6.68 9.82
C LEU A 102 7.09 7.97 10.11
N THR A 103 7.78 9.13 10.10
CA THR A 103 7.14 10.43 10.35
C THR A 103 6.07 10.75 9.31
N LYS A 104 6.34 10.45 8.03
CA LYS A 104 5.34 10.64 6.95
C LYS A 104 4.15 9.69 7.10
N LEU A 105 4.41 8.44 7.45
CA LEU A 105 3.37 7.41 7.63
C LEU A 105 2.45 7.70 8.80
N VAL A 106 2.97 8.15 9.94
CA VAL A 106 2.14 8.53 11.09
C VAL A 106 1.08 9.54 10.67
N ASN A 107 1.50 10.62 10.00
CA ASN A 107 0.58 11.64 9.52
C ASN A 107 -0.38 11.13 8.43
N TYR A 108 0.14 10.31 7.50
CA TYR A 108 -0.68 9.70 6.44
C TYR A 108 -1.79 8.83 7.01
N VAL A 109 -1.44 7.93 7.92
CA VAL A 109 -2.41 7.02 8.55
C VAL A 109 -3.37 7.77 9.47
N PHE A 110 -2.91 8.82 10.17
CA PHE A 110 -3.78 9.66 10.97
C PHE A 110 -4.87 10.35 10.11
N ILE A 111 -4.51 10.89 8.95
CA ILE A 111 -5.48 11.48 8.02
C ILE A 111 -6.46 10.43 7.50
N THR A 112 -5.98 9.23 7.13
CA THR A 112 -6.86 8.14 6.67
C THR A 112 -7.80 7.65 7.78
N TYR A 113 -7.32 7.60 9.02
CA TYR A 113 -8.15 7.27 10.19
C TYR A 113 -9.25 8.31 10.42
N LEU A 114 -8.91 9.61 10.41
CA LEU A 114 -9.91 10.67 10.52
C LEU A 114 -10.97 10.58 9.42
N PHE A 115 -10.55 10.29 8.20
CA PHE A 115 -11.49 10.09 7.11
C PHE A 115 -12.41 8.88 7.36
N GLY A 116 -11.87 7.76 7.84
CA GLY A 116 -12.66 6.59 8.25
C GLY A 116 -13.68 6.93 9.31
N LEU A 117 -13.30 7.68 10.35
CA LEU A 117 -14.23 8.16 11.39
C LEU A 117 -15.36 9.01 10.80
N VAL A 118 -15.05 9.93 9.88
CA VAL A 118 -16.09 10.74 9.20
C VAL A 118 -17.06 9.82 8.45
N LEU A 119 -16.57 8.82 7.73
CA LEU A 119 -17.43 7.85 7.05
C LEU A 119 -18.29 7.06 8.04
N ASP A 120 -17.73 6.66 9.19
CA ASP A 120 -18.46 5.93 10.23
C ASP A 120 -19.58 6.78 10.84
N ILE A 121 -19.35 8.08 11.01
CA ILE A 121 -20.37 9.02 11.53
C ILE A 121 -21.45 9.28 10.47
N VAL A 122 -21.07 9.57 9.22
CA VAL A 122 -22.00 9.92 8.14
C VAL A 122 -22.87 8.73 7.73
N PHE A 123 -22.27 7.55 7.64
CA PHE A 123 -22.95 6.30 7.22
C PHE A 123 -23.22 5.37 8.38
N ARG A 124 -23.66 5.92 9.52
CA ARG A 124 -24.01 5.10 10.68
C ARG A 124 -25.24 4.25 10.36
N SER A 125 -25.01 2.99 10.06
CA SER A 125 -26.03 2.05 9.61
C SER A 125 -26.85 1.43 10.75
N GLY A 126 -26.49 1.66 12.01
CA GLY A 126 -27.21 1.17 13.17
C GLY A 126 -28.25 2.16 13.70
N SER A 127 -29.45 1.69 14.05
CA SER A 127 -30.45 2.48 14.76
C SER A 127 -29.97 2.80 16.19
N PHE A 128 -30.25 4.00 16.68
CA PHE A 128 -30.01 4.34 18.09
C PHE A 128 -30.90 3.54 19.04
N THR A 129 -32.06 3.06 18.53
CA THR A 129 -33.08 2.31 19.31
C THR A 129 -32.87 0.80 19.23
N ASP A 130 -32.31 0.30 18.13
CA ASP A 130 -32.03 -1.13 17.97
C ASP A 130 -30.69 -1.32 17.21
N PRO A 131 -29.59 -1.61 17.94
CA PRO A 131 -28.27 -1.80 17.35
C PRO A 131 -28.16 -3.06 16.46
N TYR A 132 -29.13 -3.95 16.47
CA TYR A 132 -29.17 -5.15 15.63
C TYR A 132 -29.87 -4.92 14.30
N GLN A 133 -30.58 -3.81 14.12
CA GLN A 133 -31.16 -3.43 12.83
C GLN A 133 -30.10 -2.67 12.01
N VAL A 134 -29.46 -3.40 11.09
CA VAL A 134 -28.49 -2.83 10.14
C VAL A 134 -29.22 -2.36 8.89
N ASP A 135 -29.12 -1.07 8.58
CA ASP A 135 -29.58 -0.56 7.30
C ASP A 135 -28.56 -0.94 6.21
N HIS A 136 -28.90 -1.99 5.46
CA HIS A 136 -28.05 -2.49 4.38
C HIS A 136 -27.80 -1.46 3.28
N SER A 137 -28.73 -0.53 3.04
CA SER A 137 -28.57 0.52 2.02
C SER A 137 -27.46 1.49 2.41
N LEU A 138 -27.42 1.92 3.66
CA LEU A 138 -26.34 2.78 4.20
C LEU A 138 -25.00 2.05 4.25
N LEU A 139 -25.02 0.76 4.58
CA LEU A 139 -23.81 -0.07 4.55
C LEU A 139 -23.23 -0.15 3.15
N TYR A 140 -24.04 -0.43 2.13
CA TYR A 140 -23.58 -0.46 0.72
C TYR A 140 -23.11 0.91 0.24
N ALA A 141 -23.80 1.99 0.62
CA ALA A 141 -23.39 3.36 0.31
C ALA A 141 -22.01 3.67 0.91
N LYS A 142 -21.77 3.31 2.17
CA LYS A 142 -20.46 3.44 2.83
C LYS A 142 -19.38 2.66 2.10
N MET A 143 -19.64 1.39 1.75
CA MET A 143 -18.70 0.55 1.02
C MET A 143 -18.37 1.15 -0.34
N LEU A 144 -19.36 1.66 -1.08
CA LEU A 144 -19.16 2.31 -2.37
C LEU A 144 -18.30 3.58 -2.26
N VAL A 145 -18.61 4.46 -1.30
CA VAL A 145 -17.81 5.68 -1.06
C VAL A 145 -16.38 5.32 -0.67
N ASN A 146 -16.18 4.37 0.23
CA ASN A 146 -14.86 3.90 0.63
C ASN A 146 -14.08 3.35 -0.59
N PHE A 147 -14.73 2.55 -1.42
CA PHE A 147 -14.13 2.01 -2.65
C PHE A 147 -13.68 3.13 -3.60
N ILE A 148 -14.53 4.12 -3.86
CA ILE A 148 -14.22 5.27 -4.72
C ILE A 148 -13.02 6.03 -4.17
N VAL A 149 -12.99 6.29 -2.87
CA VAL A 149 -11.89 7.01 -2.22
C VAL A 149 -10.59 6.24 -2.29
N VAL A 150 -10.59 4.96 -1.94
CA VAL A 150 -9.40 4.09 -2.05
C VAL A 150 -8.93 4.03 -3.50
N PHE A 151 -9.83 4.02 -4.46
CA PHE A 151 -9.49 3.97 -5.88
C PHE A 151 -8.86 5.28 -6.37
N ILE A 152 -9.40 6.44 -5.98
CA ILE A 152 -8.85 7.76 -6.36
C ILE A 152 -7.47 7.99 -5.72
N PHE A 153 -7.32 7.63 -4.44
CA PHE A 153 -6.08 7.81 -3.69
C PHE A 153 -5.11 6.61 -3.81
N ASN A 154 -5.38 5.71 -4.74
CA ASN A 154 -4.62 4.48 -4.93
C ASN A 154 -3.10 4.71 -5.11
N ALA A 155 -2.67 5.83 -5.72
CA ALA A 155 -1.26 6.18 -5.93
C ALA A 155 -0.61 6.94 -4.77
N SER A 156 -1.32 7.14 -3.65
CA SER A 156 -0.80 7.95 -2.53
C SER A 156 0.37 7.28 -1.81
N PHE A 157 0.42 5.96 -1.78
CA PHE A 157 1.54 5.26 -1.16
C PHE A 157 2.82 5.42 -1.98
N GLU A 158 2.74 5.34 -3.31
CA GLU A 158 3.87 5.62 -4.19
C GLU A 158 4.33 7.08 -4.07
N THR A 159 3.39 8.01 -3.98
CA THR A 159 3.69 9.43 -3.73
C THR A 159 4.44 9.61 -2.40
N LEU A 160 4.08 8.87 -1.36
CA LEU A 160 4.68 8.97 -0.03
C LEU A 160 6.19 8.68 -0.06
N TYR A 161 6.62 7.63 -0.75
CA TYR A 161 8.03 7.24 -0.72
C TYR A 161 8.86 7.76 -1.92
N GLN A 162 8.22 8.27 -2.99
CA GLN A 162 8.93 8.79 -4.15
C GLN A 162 8.97 10.31 -4.23
N THR A 163 8.19 11.02 -3.42
CA THR A 163 8.16 12.49 -3.45
C THR A 163 8.51 13.10 -2.10
N ALA A 164 8.99 14.34 -2.13
CA ALA A 164 9.27 15.12 -0.92
C ALA A 164 8.03 15.80 -0.31
N ASN A 165 6.82 15.50 -0.82
CA ASN A 165 5.58 16.13 -0.39
C ASN A 165 5.27 15.89 1.09
N ASN A 166 4.62 16.88 1.72
CA ASN A 166 4.05 16.72 3.05
C ASN A 166 2.81 15.81 3.02
N SER A 167 2.33 15.39 4.19
CA SER A 167 1.29 14.37 4.32
C SER A 167 -0.04 14.73 3.63
N VAL A 168 -0.44 16.02 3.64
CA VAL A 168 -1.66 16.49 2.94
C VAL A 168 -1.42 16.52 1.44
N ALA A 169 -0.25 17.01 1.00
CA ALA A 169 0.10 17.07 -0.40
C ALA A 169 0.24 15.67 -1.05
N ILE A 170 0.57 14.63 -0.26
CA ILE A 170 0.58 13.23 -0.74
C ILE A 170 -0.77 12.82 -1.33
N PHE A 171 -1.88 13.15 -0.65
CA PHE A 171 -3.22 12.80 -1.12
C PHE A 171 -3.60 13.60 -2.38
N THR A 172 -3.42 14.92 -2.35
CA THR A 172 -3.75 15.77 -3.49
C THR A 172 -2.91 15.45 -4.72
N TYR A 173 -1.62 15.15 -4.52
CA TYR A 173 -0.72 14.75 -5.59
C TYR A 173 -1.08 13.36 -6.12
N GLY A 174 -1.33 12.39 -5.24
CA GLY A 174 -1.74 11.03 -5.61
C GLY A 174 -3.04 11.02 -6.42
N ALA A 175 -4.05 11.80 -6.02
CA ALA A 175 -5.28 11.95 -6.77
C ALA A 175 -5.04 12.60 -8.15
N LYS A 176 -4.29 13.71 -8.21
CA LYS A 176 -3.92 14.36 -9.48
C LYS A 176 -3.15 13.42 -10.41
N PHE A 177 -2.19 12.67 -9.87
CA PHE A 177 -1.45 11.67 -10.63
C PHE A 177 -2.39 10.60 -11.20
N PHE A 178 -3.31 10.08 -10.37
CA PHE A 178 -4.29 9.08 -10.79
C PHE A 178 -5.14 9.56 -11.97
N PHE A 179 -5.74 10.77 -11.87
CA PHE A 179 -6.58 11.29 -12.97
C PHE A 179 -5.77 11.58 -14.24
N ASN A 180 -4.55 12.07 -14.10
CA ASN A 180 -3.68 12.37 -15.25
C ASN A 180 -3.18 11.11 -15.98
N ASN A 181 -3.08 9.98 -15.28
CA ASN A 181 -2.51 8.75 -15.80
C ASN A 181 -3.48 7.55 -15.66
N PHE A 182 -4.77 7.79 -15.55
CA PHE A 182 -5.79 6.79 -15.21
C PHE A 182 -5.64 5.49 -15.99
N LEU A 183 -5.56 5.57 -17.31
CA LEU A 183 -5.53 4.37 -18.16
C LEU A 183 -4.21 3.60 -18.06
N GLN A 184 -3.08 4.31 -17.95
CA GLN A 184 -1.77 3.69 -17.78
C GLN A 184 -1.63 3.04 -16.40
N TRP A 185 -2.27 3.64 -15.38
CA TRP A 185 -2.23 3.19 -13.99
C TRP A 185 -3.25 2.10 -13.66
N LEU A 186 -4.27 1.90 -14.49
CA LEU A 186 -5.41 1.02 -14.22
C LEU A 186 -4.98 -0.42 -13.89
N LEU A 187 -4.03 -0.98 -14.65
CA LEU A 187 -3.51 -2.32 -14.38
C LEU A 187 -2.88 -2.42 -12.98
N ALA A 188 -2.08 -1.44 -12.61
CA ALA A 188 -1.43 -1.37 -11.29
C ALA A 188 -2.45 -1.23 -10.16
N ALA A 189 -3.54 -0.48 -10.38
CA ALA A 189 -4.63 -0.34 -9.43
C ALA A 189 -5.40 -1.67 -9.25
N ILE A 190 -5.74 -2.35 -10.34
CA ILE A 190 -6.43 -3.65 -10.31
C ILE A 190 -5.57 -4.70 -9.59
N LEU A 191 -4.28 -4.82 -9.91
CA LEU A 191 -3.39 -5.77 -9.26
C LEU A 191 -3.32 -5.55 -7.74
N LEU A 192 -3.28 -4.31 -7.28
CA LEU A 192 -3.30 -4.00 -5.86
C LEU A 192 -4.63 -4.40 -5.21
N VAL A 193 -5.76 -4.05 -5.83
CA VAL A 193 -7.10 -4.40 -5.30
C VAL A 193 -7.26 -5.91 -5.20
N LEU A 194 -6.85 -6.66 -6.22
CA LEU A 194 -6.89 -8.13 -6.18
C LEU A 194 -5.99 -8.70 -5.08
N ALA A 195 -4.78 -8.18 -4.92
CA ALA A 195 -3.88 -8.65 -3.87
C ALA A 195 -4.40 -8.34 -2.46
N LEU A 196 -4.96 -7.15 -2.24
CA LEU A 196 -5.56 -6.76 -0.95
C LEU A 196 -6.81 -7.58 -0.60
N ASN A 197 -7.56 -8.03 -1.60
CA ASN A 197 -8.76 -8.85 -1.42
C ASN A 197 -8.48 -10.35 -1.66
N SER A 198 -7.23 -10.77 -1.55
CA SER A 198 -6.84 -12.18 -1.77
C SER A 198 -7.58 -13.16 -0.83
N ASP A 199 -8.06 -12.71 0.31
CA ASP A 199 -8.89 -13.50 1.23
C ASP A 199 -10.17 -14.04 0.59
N ILE A 200 -10.71 -13.33 -0.41
CA ILE A 200 -11.91 -13.73 -1.14
C ILE A 200 -11.59 -14.87 -2.13
N PHE A 201 -10.39 -14.86 -2.70
CA PHE A 201 -10.00 -15.76 -3.80
C PHE A 201 -9.07 -16.89 -3.35
N ALA A 202 -8.32 -16.68 -2.26
CA ALA A 202 -7.33 -17.64 -1.77
C ALA A 202 -7.98 -18.61 -0.78
N GLY A 203 -8.32 -19.81 -1.25
CA GLY A 203 -8.96 -20.86 -0.45
C GLY A 203 -8.09 -21.53 0.62
N GLY A 204 -6.85 -21.07 0.87
CA GLY A 204 -5.96 -21.70 1.84
C GLY A 204 -4.88 -20.78 2.40
N ILE A 205 -4.37 -21.11 3.60
CA ILE A 205 -3.35 -20.33 4.33
C ILE A 205 -2.07 -20.14 3.50
N ILE A 206 -1.63 -21.17 2.78
CA ILE A 206 -0.40 -21.13 1.96
C ILE A 206 -0.55 -20.11 0.83
N LEU A 207 -1.69 -20.11 0.13
CA LEU A 207 -1.93 -19.19 -0.97
C LEU A 207 -2.04 -17.74 -0.47
N LYS A 208 -2.69 -17.52 0.68
CA LYS A 208 -2.73 -16.20 1.34
C LYS A 208 -1.33 -15.71 1.70
N ALA A 209 -0.51 -16.56 2.31
CA ALA A 209 0.87 -16.22 2.64
C ALA A 209 1.69 -15.87 1.38
N LEU A 210 1.56 -16.62 0.30
CA LEU A 210 2.23 -16.38 -0.96
C LEU A 210 1.81 -15.02 -1.56
N VAL A 211 0.53 -14.70 -1.56
CA VAL A 211 0.05 -13.39 -2.05
C VAL A 211 0.57 -12.26 -1.16
N SER A 212 0.45 -12.38 0.15
CA SER A 212 0.80 -11.29 1.08
C SER A 212 2.30 -11.03 1.18
N TYR A 213 3.13 -12.07 1.16
CA TYR A 213 4.57 -11.93 1.41
C TYR A 213 5.45 -12.02 0.16
N VAL A 214 4.93 -12.54 -0.95
CA VAL A 214 5.68 -12.64 -2.21
C VAL A 214 5.10 -11.72 -3.28
N LEU A 215 3.81 -11.87 -3.60
CA LEU A 215 3.21 -11.08 -4.69
C LEU A 215 3.05 -9.60 -4.34
N MET A 216 2.64 -9.27 -3.11
CA MET A 216 2.48 -7.86 -2.69
C MET A 216 3.75 -7.03 -2.82
N PRO A 217 4.93 -7.44 -2.30
CA PRO A 217 6.18 -6.74 -2.53
C PRO A 217 6.52 -6.56 -4.01
N ILE A 218 6.31 -7.59 -4.82
CA ILE A 218 6.53 -7.54 -6.28
C ILE A 218 5.60 -6.50 -6.94
N ILE A 219 4.32 -6.51 -6.58
CA ILE A 219 3.34 -5.53 -7.07
C ILE A 219 3.76 -4.12 -6.67
N PHE A 220 4.20 -3.89 -5.45
CA PHE A 220 4.65 -2.57 -5.01
C PHE A 220 5.90 -2.08 -5.74
N VAL A 221 6.87 -2.96 -6.02
CA VAL A 221 8.05 -2.59 -6.83
C VAL A 221 7.64 -2.24 -8.26
N TYR A 222 6.77 -3.05 -8.88
CA TYR A 222 6.22 -2.76 -10.21
C TYR A 222 5.50 -1.41 -10.25
N ARG A 223 4.60 -1.16 -9.28
CA ARG A 223 3.87 0.10 -9.14
C ARG A 223 4.81 1.28 -8.96
N GLY A 224 5.85 1.12 -8.15
CA GLY A 224 6.85 2.14 -7.93
C GLY A 224 7.59 2.53 -9.21
N HIS A 225 8.01 1.56 -10.02
CA HIS A 225 8.63 1.83 -11.32
C HIS A 225 7.66 2.49 -12.29
N LEU A 226 6.41 2.02 -12.35
CA LEU A 226 5.39 2.61 -13.19
C LEU A 226 5.10 4.07 -12.79
N PHE A 227 4.98 4.34 -11.49
CA PHE A 227 4.82 5.70 -10.96
C PHE A 227 5.95 6.61 -11.43
N LYS A 228 7.20 6.18 -11.23
CA LYS A 228 8.40 6.94 -11.62
C LYS A 228 8.44 7.23 -13.14
N ILE A 229 8.04 6.27 -13.97
CA ILE A 229 7.99 6.44 -15.43
C ILE A 229 6.93 7.48 -15.80
N LEU A 230 5.74 7.40 -15.20
CA LEU A 230 4.62 8.28 -15.53
C LEU A 230 4.81 9.69 -14.96
N ASP A 231 5.38 9.81 -13.77
CA ASP A 231 5.62 11.08 -13.09
C ASP A 231 6.71 11.91 -13.76
N ASN A 232 7.81 11.25 -14.15
CA ASN A 232 8.97 11.89 -14.76
C ASN A 232 8.84 12.12 -16.28
N SER A 233 7.71 11.77 -16.91
CA SER A 233 7.58 11.89 -18.36
C SER A 233 6.16 12.25 -18.79
N SER A 234 6.04 13.32 -19.60
CA SER A 234 4.78 13.62 -20.27
C SER A 234 4.48 12.56 -21.35
N MET A 235 3.20 12.44 -21.72
CA MET A 235 2.76 11.56 -22.80
C MET A 235 3.48 11.86 -24.13
N ARG A 236 3.80 13.13 -24.40
CA ARG A 236 4.58 13.54 -25.60
C ARG A 236 6.03 13.01 -25.54
N MET A 237 6.68 13.12 -24.39
CA MET A 237 8.06 12.61 -24.21
C MET A 237 8.10 11.09 -24.33
N ARG A 238 7.12 10.37 -23.80
CA ARG A 238 7.01 8.90 -23.94
C ARG A 238 6.78 8.51 -25.40
N ALA A 239 5.93 9.24 -26.12
CA ALA A 239 5.69 9.00 -27.54
C ALA A 239 6.95 9.24 -28.38
N PHE A 240 7.77 10.24 -28.03
CA PHE A 240 9.06 10.50 -28.68
C PHE A 240 10.08 9.38 -28.42
N ARG A 241 10.30 8.99 -27.18
CA ARG A 241 11.21 7.89 -26.81
C ARG A 241 10.86 6.59 -27.55
N ARG A 242 9.57 6.21 -27.57
CA ARG A 242 9.10 5.00 -28.27
C ARG A 242 9.38 4.99 -29.77
N ARG A 243 9.63 6.16 -30.40
CA ARG A 243 10.01 6.24 -31.82
C ARG A 243 11.51 6.07 -32.03
N MET A 244 12.28 6.24 -30.96
CA MET A 244 13.74 6.13 -30.99
C MET A 244 14.21 4.70 -30.64
N ASP A 245 13.39 3.95 -29.87
CA ASP A 245 13.57 2.53 -29.54
C ASP A 245 13.00 1.66 -30.70
#